data_b85dbde5571573157178c7049633a02a
#
_entry.id   b85dbde5571573157178c7049633a02a
#
_cell.length_a   1.000
_cell.length_b   1.000
_cell.length_c   1.000
_cell.angle_alpha   90.00
_cell.angle_beta   90.00
_cell.angle_gamma   90.00
#
_symmetry.space_group_name_H-M   'P 1'
#
loop_
_entity.id
_entity.type
_entity.pdbx_description
1 polymer ?
#
loop_
_entity_poly.entity_id
_entity_poly.type
_entity_poly.pdbx_seq_one_letter_code
_entity_poly.pdbx_strand_id
1 'polypeptide(L)'
;MQYFLQHKNRFKNIALIIIFALLAIIITKNITEIYAVSSRNQVISVPIIMYHQVKSNSFGKDVISPYEFESDLKYLSENNYHTIVMADLINYVYNDQDLPENPIILSFDDGYLNTYKNVFPLLKKYDMKIVLSIVGKSTDDFSKVNDNNVNYAHLTWDEINEMAASGLVEIQNHTYNLHKIANGRYGCGQKYNESLENYEKLITEDVNMFQTQIEAMTDLTPTTFTYPYGKYNNNTEQILKNLGYKATLSCQYGVNLIGRNPEELYGLKRMCRSHNHEISRLIKEGMETLKYIKQ
;
A
#
# COMPACT_ATOMS: atom_id res chain seq x y z
N MET A 1 53.54 17.48 51.26
CA MET A 1 52.09 17.40 51.62
C MET A 1 51.18 18.03 50.57
N GLN A 2 51.46 19.18 50.01
CA GLN A 2 50.62 19.85 48.97
C GLN A 2 50.51 19.04 47.63
N TYR A 3 51.56 18.38 47.20
CA TYR A 3 51.59 17.59 45.94
C TYR A 3 50.66 16.35 46.04
N PHE A 4 50.55 15.72 47.18
CA PHE A 4 49.69 14.56 47.43
C PHE A 4 48.18 14.95 47.43
N LEU A 5 47.85 16.13 47.94
CA LEU A 5 46.48 16.64 47.97
C LEU A 5 45.97 17.05 46.56
N GLN A 6 46.85 17.60 45.71
CA GLN A 6 46.49 17.92 44.33
C GLN A 6 46.22 16.69 43.49
N HIS A 7 47.01 15.63 43.60
CA HIS A 7 46.76 14.36 42.90
C HIS A 7 45.46 13.69 43.36
N LYS A 8 45.16 13.68 44.66
CA LYS A 8 43.92 13.10 45.20
C LYS A 8 42.65 13.84 44.68
N ASN A 9 42.67 15.14 44.53
CA ASN A 9 41.60 15.91 43.98
C ASN A 9 41.45 15.68 42.46
N ARG A 10 42.55 15.53 41.71
CA ARG A 10 42.50 15.20 40.30
C ARG A 10 41.90 13.85 40.02
N PHE A 11 42.23 12.80 40.81
CA PHE A 11 41.60 11.49 40.71
C PHE A 11 40.12 11.53 41.05
N LYS A 12 39.70 12.27 42.10
CA LYS A 12 38.28 12.45 42.42
C LYS A 12 37.51 13.14 41.30
N ASN A 13 38.07 14.17 40.66
CA ASN A 13 37.43 14.86 39.55
C ASN A 13 37.31 13.98 38.30
N ILE A 14 38.31 13.16 37.99
CA ILE A 14 38.27 12.18 36.91
C ILE A 14 37.22 11.13 37.16
N ALA A 15 37.17 10.57 38.40
CA ALA A 15 36.14 9.60 38.78
C ALA A 15 34.71 10.17 38.70
N LEU A 16 34.52 11.45 39.08
CA LEU A 16 33.24 12.13 38.95
C LEU A 16 32.83 12.27 37.49
N ILE A 17 33.76 12.68 36.61
CA ILE A 17 33.50 12.83 35.15
C ILE A 17 33.09 11.47 34.55
N ILE A 18 33.77 10.38 34.92
CA ILE A 18 33.44 9.03 34.45
C ILE A 18 32.04 8.61 34.91
N ILE A 19 31.68 8.89 36.20
CA ILE A 19 30.35 8.60 36.73
C ILE A 19 29.27 9.39 35.99
N PHE A 20 29.49 10.69 35.72
CA PHE A 20 28.55 11.50 34.92
C PHE A 20 28.42 11.01 33.49
N ALA A 21 29.52 10.58 32.86
CA ALA A 21 29.47 10.01 31.51
C ALA A 21 28.67 8.69 31.48
N LEU A 22 28.87 7.80 32.46
CA LEU A 22 28.14 6.57 32.57
C LEU A 22 26.63 6.80 32.83
N LEU A 23 26.31 7.76 33.72
CA LEU A 23 24.93 8.16 33.96
C LEU A 23 24.28 8.74 32.71
N ALA A 24 24.96 9.58 31.95
CA ALA A 24 24.46 10.11 30.68
C ALA A 24 24.19 9.01 29.66
N ILE A 25 25.05 7.98 29.55
CA ILE A 25 24.86 6.82 28.68
C ILE A 25 23.62 5.99 29.13
N ILE A 26 23.46 5.78 30.44
CA ILE A 26 22.29 5.06 30.96
C ILE A 26 20.99 5.84 30.70
N ILE A 27 21.00 7.16 30.92
CA ILE A 27 19.83 8.02 30.69
C ILE A 27 19.49 8.05 29.18
N THR A 28 20.46 8.20 28.30
CA THR A 28 20.19 8.17 26.84
C THR A 28 19.67 6.82 26.40
N LYS A 29 20.22 5.70 26.91
CA LYS A 29 19.71 4.36 26.61
C LYS A 29 18.26 4.16 27.07
N ASN A 30 17.92 4.57 28.29
CA ASN A 30 16.56 4.49 28.81
C ASN A 30 15.59 5.40 28.04
N ILE A 31 16.02 6.59 27.66
CA ILE A 31 15.20 7.49 26.82
C ILE A 31 14.95 6.86 25.44
N THR A 32 15.95 6.30 24.81
CA THR A 32 15.77 5.61 23.50
C THR A 32 14.86 4.38 23.63
N GLU A 33 14.95 3.59 24.68
CA GLU A 33 14.04 2.47 24.95
C GLU A 33 12.60 2.94 25.18
N ILE A 34 12.39 4.03 25.94
CA ILE A 34 11.05 4.61 26.15
C ILE A 34 10.45 5.13 24.86
N TYR A 35 11.24 5.83 24.03
CA TYR A 35 10.79 6.27 22.71
C TYR A 35 10.46 5.09 21.79
N ALA A 36 11.28 4.06 21.75
CA ALA A 36 11.05 2.84 20.97
C ALA A 36 9.78 2.10 21.40
N VAL A 37 9.51 1.99 22.70
CA VAL A 37 8.27 1.38 23.23
C VAL A 37 7.04 2.28 22.93
N SER A 38 7.19 3.59 23.02
CA SER A 38 6.10 4.53 22.70
C SER A 38 5.73 4.49 21.21
N SER A 39 6.71 4.43 20.31
CA SER A 39 6.48 4.32 18.87
C SER A 39 5.85 2.97 18.47
N ARG A 40 6.21 1.88 19.14
CA ARG A 40 5.63 0.55 18.93
C ARG A 40 4.13 0.46 19.25
N ASN A 41 3.63 1.30 20.13
CA ASN A 41 2.21 1.33 20.50
C ASN A 41 1.40 2.38 19.71
N GLN A 42 2.03 3.08 18.77
CA GLN A 42 1.35 4.10 17.99
C GLN A 42 0.48 3.45 16.92
N VAL A 43 -0.82 3.71 16.99
CA VAL A 43 -1.78 3.37 15.94
C VAL A 43 -1.95 4.58 15.03
N ILE A 44 -1.71 4.39 13.75
CA ILE A 44 -1.84 5.41 12.73
C ILE A 44 -3.08 5.21 11.88
N SER A 45 -3.67 6.29 11.39
CA SER A 45 -4.75 6.22 10.41
C SER A 45 -4.18 6.28 9.00
N VAL A 46 -4.51 5.30 8.16
CA VAL A 46 -4.06 5.20 6.77
C VAL A 46 -5.26 5.15 5.84
N PRO A 47 -5.67 6.30 5.27
CA PRO A 47 -6.64 6.33 4.18
C PRO A 47 -6.06 5.65 2.94
N ILE A 48 -6.86 4.84 2.26
CA ILE A 48 -6.52 4.25 0.96
C ILE A 48 -7.60 4.67 -0.03
N ILE A 49 -7.23 5.47 -1.03
CA ILE A 49 -8.13 5.93 -2.08
C ILE A 49 -8.04 4.98 -3.26
N MET A 50 -9.18 4.45 -3.70
CA MET A 50 -9.26 3.50 -4.79
C MET A 50 -9.71 4.19 -6.08
N TYR A 51 -8.88 4.09 -7.08
CA TYR A 51 -9.10 4.54 -8.46
C TYR A 51 -9.12 3.35 -9.41
N HIS A 52 -9.73 3.52 -10.60
CA HIS A 52 -9.64 2.55 -11.70
C HIS A 52 -9.19 3.26 -12.98
N GLN A 53 -10.02 4.12 -13.56
CA GLN A 53 -9.72 4.77 -14.82
C GLN A 53 -9.69 6.30 -14.69
N VAL A 54 -8.68 6.90 -15.33
CA VAL A 54 -8.56 8.35 -15.47
C VAL A 54 -8.54 8.69 -16.95
N LYS A 55 -9.68 9.12 -17.50
CA LYS A 55 -9.85 9.43 -18.93
C LYS A 55 -10.89 10.53 -19.14
N SER A 56 -10.95 11.08 -20.34
CA SER A 56 -11.75 12.29 -20.65
C SER A 56 -13.22 12.01 -21.01
N ASN A 57 -13.70 10.78 -20.83
CA ASN A 57 -15.08 10.40 -21.18
C ASN A 57 -15.60 9.27 -20.29
N SER A 58 -16.90 8.99 -20.39
CA SER A 58 -17.58 7.91 -19.67
C SER A 58 -17.43 7.98 -18.15
N PHE A 59 -17.54 9.19 -17.60
CA PHE A 59 -17.41 9.44 -16.16
C PHE A 59 -18.45 8.69 -15.33
N GLY A 60 -18.04 8.28 -14.12
CA GLY A 60 -18.92 7.52 -13.23
C GLY A 60 -18.24 7.13 -11.94
N LYS A 61 -18.70 6.01 -11.37
CA LYS A 61 -18.16 5.50 -10.11
C LYS A 61 -16.66 5.17 -10.22
N ASP A 62 -16.27 4.54 -11.31
CA ASP A 62 -14.91 4.00 -11.50
C ASP A 62 -14.09 4.78 -12.54
N VAL A 63 -14.62 5.91 -13.01
CA VAL A 63 -13.98 6.75 -14.05
C VAL A 63 -14.04 8.21 -13.67
N ILE A 64 -12.87 8.85 -13.53
CA ILE A 64 -12.73 10.29 -13.30
C ILE A 64 -11.92 10.93 -14.45
N SER A 65 -11.97 12.25 -14.53
CA SER A 65 -11.18 12.99 -15.52
C SER A 65 -9.72 13.20 -15.07
N PRO A 66 -8.77 13.41 -16.01
CA PRO A 66 -7.41 13.82 -15.66
C PRO A 66 -7.36 15.11 -14.84
N TYR A 67 -8.28 16.04 -15.08
CA TYR A 67 -8.41 17.27 -14.30
C TYR A 67 -8.78 17.00 -12.83
N GLU A 68 -9.73 16.08 -12.58
CA GLU A 68 -10.10 15.69 -11.21
C GLU A 68 -8.93 15.02 -10.49
N PHE A 69 -8.21 14.11 -11.18
CA PHE A 69 -7.04 13.47 -10.58
C PHE A 69 -5.92 14.48 -10.27
N GLU A 70 -5.65 15.43 -11.18
CA GLU A 70 -4.70 16.49 -10.90
C GLU A 70 -5.13 17.38 -9.72
N SER A 71 -6.43 17.67 -9.62
CA SER A 71 -6.98 18.41 -8.46
C SER A 71 -6.82 17.63 -7.15
N ASP A 72 -6.95 16.29 -7.20
CA ASP A 72 -6.72 15.42 -6.05
C ASP A 72 -5.25 15.50 -5.59
N LEU A 73 -4.27 15.39 -6.52
CA LEU A 73 -2.84 15.50 -6.19
C LEU A 73 -2.49 16.88 -5.62
N LYS A 74 -3.06 17.94 -6.20
CA LYS A 74 -2.87 19.30 -5.70
C LYS A 74 -3.40 19.44 -4.27
N TYR A 75 -4.60 18.96 -3.98
CA TYR A 75 -5.17 18.98 -2.63
C TYR A 75 -4.28 18.24 -1.64
N LEU A 76 -3.80 17.05 -1.98
CA LEU A 76 -2.92 16.26 -1.11
C LEU A 76 -1.62 17.01 -0.79
N SER A 77 -0.99 17.60 -1.80
CA SER A 77 0.22 18.40 -1.63
C SER A 77 0.00 19.63 -0.73
N GLU A 78 -1.08 20.39 -0.96
CA GLU A 78 -1.41 21.60 -0.20
C GLU A 78 -1.81 21.30 1.26
N ASN A 79 -2.21 20.05 1.58
CA ASN A 79 -2.64 19.65 2.92
C ASN A 79 -1.66 18.69 3.62
N ASN A 80 -0.39 18.66 3.20
CA ASN A 80 0.68 17.86 3.79
C ASN A 80 0.38 16.35 3.89
N TYR A 81 -0.34 15.77 2.91
CA TYR A 81 -0.45 14.35 2.76
C TYR A 81 0.78 13.80 2.05
N HIS A 82 1.33 12.70 2.57
CA HIS A 82 2.46 12.02 1.98
C HIS A 82 1.99 10.69 1.38
N THR A 83 2.12 10.55 0.07
CA THR A 83 1.77 9.29 -0.59
C THR A 83 2.81 8.23 -0.27
N ILE A 84 2.32 7.10 0.25
CA ILE A 84 3.11 5.90 0.54
C ILE A 84 2.62 4.74 -0.33
N VAL A 85 3.42 3.68 -0.43
CA VAL A 85 3.08 2.44 -1.12
C VAL A 85 2.88 1.29 -0.12
N MET A 86 2.42 0.13 -0.58
CA MET A 86 2.18 -1.01 0.30
C MET A 86 3.46 -1.53 0.95
N ALA A 87 4.60 -1.47 0.27
CA ALA A 87 5.89 -1.82 0.86
C ALA A 87 6.24 -0.95 2.07
N ASP A 88 5.95 0.36 2.03
CA ASP A 88 6.17 1.26 3.16
C ASP A 88 5.29 0.85 4.35
N LEU A 89 4.01 0.56 4.11
CA LEU A 89 3.07 0.12 5.15
C LEU A 89 3.44 -1.26 5.73
N ILE A 90 3.85 -2.19 4.89
CA ILE A 90 4.34 -3.51 5.30
C ILE A 90 5.61 -3.36 6.15
N ASN A 91 6.56 -2.51 5.75
CA ASN A 91 7.77 -2.23 6.51
C ASN A 91 7.48 -1.55 7.86
N TYR A 92 6.47 -0.68 7.91
CA TYR A 92 5.99 -0.12 9.17
C TYR A 92 5.56 -1.23 10.13
N VAL A 93 4.79 -2.22 9.67
CA VAL A 93 4.23 -3.28 10.53
C VAL A 93 5.27 -4.36 10.89
N TYR A 94 6.07 -4.80 9.91
CA TYR A 94 6.97 -5.95 10.09
C TYR A 94 8.39 -5.57 10.52
N ASN A 95 8.86 -4.38 10.16
CA ASN A 95 10.27 -3.99 10.28
C ASN A 95 10.49 -2.74 11.16
N ASP A 96 9.46 -2.31 11.89
CA ASP A 96 9.49 -1.12 12.78
C ASP A 96 9.93 0.18 12.06
N GLN A 97 9.76 0.27 10.74
CA GLN A 97 10.09 1.46 9.96
C GLN A 97 8.97 2.51 10.11
N ASP A 98 9.31 3.73 10.49
CA ASP A 98 8.32 4.80 10.65
C ASP A 98 7.79 5.29 9.29
N LEU A 99 6.51 5.71 9.28
CA LEU A 99 5.88 6.36 8.13
C LEU A 99 5.96 7.89 8.26
N PRO A 100 5.89 8.62 7.13
CA PRO A 100 5.78 10.07 7.16
C PRO A 100 4.48 10.50 7.86
N GLU A 101 4.40 11.76 8.25
CA GLU A 101 3.15 12.35 8.76
C GLU A 101 2.06 12.33 7.69
N ASN A 102 0.80 12.18 8.13
CA ASN A 102 -0.38 12.11 7.24
C ASN A 102 -0.19 11.16 6.03
N PRO A 103 0.14 9.87 6.27
CA PRO A 103 0.34 8.92 5.18
C PRO A 103 -0.99 8.61 4.48
N ILE A 104 -0.95 8.50 3.15
CA ILE A 104 -2.09 8.11 2.32
C ILE A 104 -1.63 7.20 1.19
N ILE A 105 -2.45 6.21 0.84
CA ILE A 105 -2.20 5.35 -0.33
C ILE A 105 -3.19 5.70 -1.43
N LEU A 106 -2.68 5.92 -2.64
CA LEU A 106 -3.47 6.01 -3.86
C LEU A 106 -3.37 4.68 -4.58
N SER A 107 -4.43 3.87 -4.56
CA SER A 107 -4.46 2.56 -5.20
C SER A 107 -5.22 2.61 -6.52
N PHE A 108 -4.65 2.01 -7.55
CA PHE A 108 -5.26 1.86 -8.88
C PHE A 108 -5.46 0.37 -9.17
N ASP A 109 -6.63 0.01 -9.65
CA ASP A 109 -6.96 -1.37 -10.01
C ASP A 109 -6.95 -1.59 -11.53
N ASP A 110 -6.94 -2.85 -11.95
CA ASP A 110 -7.08 -3.37 -13.31
C ASP A 110 -5.88 -3.18 -14.25
N GLY A 111 -5.04 -2.17 -14.06
CA GLY A 111 -3.91 -1.92 -14.95
C GLY A 111 -4.30 -1.35 -16.31
N TYR A 112 -5.25 -0.41 -16.40
CA TYR A 112 -5.61 0.25 -17.66
C TYR A 112 -4.50 1.13 -18.20
N LEU A 113 -4.38 1.19 -19.53
CA LEU A 113 -3.44 2.04 -20.27
C LEU A 113 -3.56 3.53 -19.92
N ASN A 114 -4.77 3.99 -19.57
CA ASN A 114 -4.96 5.39 -19.18
C ASN A 114 -4.22 5.76 -17.87
N THR A 115 -3.84 4.80 -17.03
CA THR A 115 -2.96 5.05 -15.90
C THR A 115 -1.56 5.49 -16.37
N TYR A 116 -1.01 4.85 -17.40
CA TYR A 116 0.27 5.27 -17.98
C TYR A 116 0.17 6.62 -18.72
N LYS A 117 -0.86 6.80 -19.53
CA LYS A 117 -0.99 7.98 -20.38
C LYS A 117 -1.41 9.26 -19.63
N ASN A 118 -2.28 9.14 -18.63
CA ASN A 118 -2.92 10.29 -17.97
C ASN A 118 -2.51 10.46 -16.51
N VAL A 119 -2.18 9.37 -15.79
CA VAL A 119 -1.81 9.43 -14.36
C VAL A 119 -0.30 9.58 -14.19
N PHE A 120 0.48 8.73 -14.84
CA PHE A 120 1.94 8.69 -14.63
C PHE A 120 2.67 10.02 -14.90
N PRO A 121 2.33 10.83 -15.92
CA PRO A 121 2.91 12.17 -16.08
C PRO A 121 2.59 13.11 -14.90
N LEU A 122 1.40 12.99 -14.31
CA LEU A 122 1.01 13.79 -13.15
C LEU A 122 1.75 13.34 -11.89
N LEU A 123 1.99 12.03 -11.70
CA LEU A 123 2.82 11.54 -10.60
C LEU A 123 4.23 12.13 -10.66
N LYS A 124 4.84 12.18 -11.84
CA LYS A 124 6.15 12.83 -12.05
C LYS A 124 6.12 14.33 -11.73
N LYS A 125 5.02 15.01 -12.08
CA LYS A 125 4.84 16.46 -11.83
C LYS A 125 4.74 16.79 -10.36
N TYR A 126 4.05 15.96 -9.57
CA TYR A 126 3.75 16.20 -8.15
C TYR A 126 4.66 15.42 -7.20
N ASP A 127 5.59 14.58 -7.72
CA ASP A 127 6.44 13.66 -6.95
C ASP A 127 5.64 12.79 -5.99
N MET A 128 4.56 12.19 -6.50
CA MET A 128 3.65 11.35 -5.71
C MET A 128 3.67 9.91 -6.18
N LYS A 129 3.44 8.99 -5.21
CA LYS A 129 3.46 7.55 -5.45
C LYS A 129 2.06 6.96 -5.53
N ILE A 130 1.94 5.84 -6.27
CA ILE A 130 0.72 5.02 -6.31
C ILE A 130 1.04 3.54 -6.14
N VAL A 131 0.03 2.78 -5.74
CA VAL A 131 -0.01 1.31 -5.83
C VAL A 131 -0.88 0.94 -7.01
N LEU A 132 -0.38 0.12 -7.94
CA LEU A 132 -1.08 -0.32 -9.14
C LEU A 132 -1.24 -1.84 -9.15
N SER A 133 -2.46 -2.32 -8.95
CA SER A 133 -2.80 -3.75 -8.97
C SER A 133 -3.26 -4.16 -10.36
N ILE A 134 -2.45 -4.98 -11.06
CA ILE A 134 -2.68 -5.34 -12.45
C ILE A 134 -3.31 -6.72 -12.62
N VAL A 135 -4.07 -6.90 -13.70
CA VAL A 135 -4.61 -8.20 -14.14
C VAL A 135 -3.64 -8.82 -15.14
N GLY A 136 -2.91 -9.86 -14.73
CA GLY A 136 -1.80 -10.43 -15.51
C GLY A 136 -2.19 -10.85 -16.93
N LYS A 137 -3.33 -11.54 -17.09
CA LYS A 137 -3.83 -11.97 -18.42
C LYS A 137 -4.11 -10.79 -19.36
N SER A 138 -4.66 -9.69 -18.84
CA SER A 138 -4.88 -8.49 -19.64
C SER A 138 -3.55 -7.87 -20.09
N THR A 139 -2.59 -7.78 -19.20
CA THR A 139 -1.24 -7.30 -19.53
C THR A 139 -0.57 -8.16 -20.60
N ASP A 140 -0.64 -9.50 -20.47
CA ASP A 140 -0.11 -10.43 -21.48
C ASP A 140 -0.76 -10.24 -22.86
N ASP A 141 -2.08 -10.07 -22.89
CA ASP A 141 -2.82 -9.92 -24.13
C ASP A 141 -2.50 -8.60 -24.82
N PHE A 142 -2.49 -7.49 -24.08
CA PHE A 142 -2.19 -6.17 -24.62
C PHE A 142 -0.70 -5.99 -24.99
N SER A 143 0.21 -6.69 -24.32
CA SER A 143 1.63 -6.74 -24.72
C SER A 143 1.87 -7.36 -26.10
N LYS A 144 0.91 -8.17 -26.60
CA LYS A 144 1.02 -8.83 -27.92
C LYS A 144 0.44 -7.99 -29.07
N VAL A 145 -0.49 -7.08 -28.78
CA VAL A 145 -1.29 -6.41 -29.84
C VAL A 145 -0.98 -4.94 -30.01
N ASN A 146 -0.19 -4.31 -29.15
CA ASN A 146 0.18 -2.88 -29.17
C ASN A 146 -1.03 -1.95 -29.45
N ASP A 147 -2.13 -2.17 -28.71
CA ASP A 147 -3.34 -1.34 -28.81
C ASP A 147 -3.20 -0.13 -27.88
N ASN A 148 -3.22 1.07 -28.47
CA ASN A 148 -3.06 2.33 -27.76
C ASN A 148 -4.39 3.03 -27.41
N ASN A 149 -5.51 2.32 -27.42
CA ASN A 149 -6.81 2.91 -27.10
C ASN A 149 -7.01 3.08 -25.59
N VAL A 150 -6.84 4.30 -25.11
CA VAL A 150 -6.94 4.67 -23.67
C VAL A 150 -8.31 4.37 -23.04
N ASN A 151 -9.35 4.05 -23.83
CA ASN A 151 -10.69 3.80 -23.30
C ASN A 151 -10.85 2.39 -22.73
N TYR A 152 -10.07 1.41 -23.23
CA TYR A 152 -10.22 0.01 -22.82
C TYR A 152 -8.92 -0.79 -22.78
N ALA A 153 -7.83 -0.32 -23.41
CA ALA A 153 -6.57 -1.06 -23.41
C ALA A 153 -5.96 -1.13 -22.00
N HIS A 154 -5.26 -2.21 -21.75
CA HIS A 154 -4.46 -2.39 -20.55
C HIS A 154 -2.98 -2.12 -20.82
N LEU A 155 -2.22 -1.96 -19.76
CA LEU A 155 -0.78 -1.76 -19.79
C LEU A 155 -0.07 -2.96 -20.41
N THR A 156 0.98 -2.67 -21.15
CA THR A 156 1.98 -3.65 -21.58
C THR A 156 3.04 -3.86 -20.50
N TRP A 157 3.80 -4.96 -20.58
CA TRP A 157 4.93 -5.20 -19.66
C TRP A 157 6.01 -4.12 -19.77
N ASP A 158 6.25 -3.56 -20.96
CA ASP A 158 7.22 -2.47 -21.14
C ASP A 158 6.80 -1.21 -20.40
N GLU A 159 5.53 -0.83 -20.48
CA GLU A 159 4.97 0.32 -19.76
C GLU A 159 5.00 0.11 -18.24
N ILE A 160 4.72 -1.12 -17.75
CA ILE A 160 4.83 -1.50 -16.35
C ILE A 160 6.28 -1.35 -15.86
N ASN A 161 7.25 -1.86 -16.64
CA ASN A 161 8.67 -1.73 -16.30
C ASN A 161 9.11 -0.26 -16.21
N GLU A 162 8.68 0.59 -17.16
CA GLU A 162 8.99 2.03 -17.10
C GLU A 162 8.38 2.69 -15.85
N MET A 163 7.11 2.39 -15.55
CA MET A 163 6.43 2.95 -14.37
C MET A 163 7.10 2.50 -13.07
N ALA A 164 7.42 1.22 -12.93
CA ALA A 164 8.08 0.67 -11.75
C ALA A 164 9.50 1.23 -11.57
N ALA A 165 10.29 1.32 -12.65
CA ALA A 165 11.64 1.86 -12.63
C ALA A 165 11.71 3.34 -12.18
N SER A 166 10.60 4.08 -12.30
CA SER A 166 10.52 5.47 -11.82
C SER A 166 10.56 5.61 -10.30
N GLY A 167 10.27 4.54 -9.55
CA GLY A 167 10.09 4.57 -8.10
C GLY A 167 8.78 5.23 -7.62
N LEU A 168 7.91 5.66 -8.54
CA LEU A 168 6.63 6.30 -8.22
C LEU A 168 5.44 5.31 -8.26
N VAL A 169 5.62 4.12 -8.84
CA VAL A 169 4.56 3.15 -9.03
C VAL A 169 4.98 1.79 -8.49
N GLU A 170 4.28 1.32 -7.48
CA GLU A 170 4.43 -0.02 -6.95
C GLU A 170 3.42 -0.96 -7.61
N ILE A 171 3.90 -2.03 -8.24
CA ILE A 171 3.05 -3.00 -8.94
C ILE A 171 2.63 -4.12 -7.99
N GLN A 172 1.32 -4.44 -7.95
CA GLN A 172 0.74 -5.44 -7.10
C GLN A 172 -0.22 -6.37 -7.88
N ASN A 173 -0.64 -7.47 -7.24
CA ASN A 173 -1.43 -8.53 -7.85
C ASN A 173 -2.94 -8.26 -7.79
N HIS A 174 -3.62 -8.29 -8.97
CA HIS A 174 -5.08 -8.28 -9.08
C HIS A 174 -5.62 -9.54 -9.79
N THR A 175 -5.03 -10.70 -9.53
CA THR A 175 -5.18 -11.99 -10.19
C THR A 175 -4.54 -12.09 -11.58
N TYR A 176 -4.20 -13.31 -11.99
CA TYR A 176 -3.82 -13.53 -13.38
C TYR A 176 -5.05 -13.48 -14.29
N ASN A 177 -6.09 -14.28 -14.01
CA ASN A 177 -7.25 -14.44 -14.89
C ASN A 177 -8.59 -14.64 -14.14
N LEU A 178 -8.67 -14.23 -12.88
CA LEU A 178 -9.90 -14.32 -12.09
C LEU A 178 -10.69 -13.00 -12.02
N HIS A 179 -10.23 -11.92 -12.67
CA HIS A 179 -10.98 -10.66 -12.73
C HIS A 179 -12.13 -10.75 -13.74
N LYS A 180 -13.11 -11.63 -13.46
CA LYS A 180 -14.30 -11.86 -14.29
C LYS A 180 -15.46 -12.44 -13.49
N ILE A 181 -16.65 -12.28 -14.04
CA ILE A 181 -17.87 -12.94 -13.56
C ILE A 181 -18.19 -14.06 -14.54
N ALA A 182 -17.94 -15.30 -14.17
CA ALA A 182 -18.12 -16.45 -15.05
C ALA A 182 -18.45 -17.72 -14.27
N ASN A 183 -19.34 -18.55 -14.82
CA ASN A 183 -19.69 -19.88 -14.27
C ASN A 183 -20.08 -19.83 -12.78
N GLY A 184 -20.84 -18.80 -12.37
CA GLY A 184 -21.27 -18.62 -10.98
C GLY A 184 -20.17 -18.16 -10.02
N ARG A 185 -19.01 -17.74 -10.52
CA ARG A 185 -17.93 -17.15 -9.72
C ARG A 185 -17.84 -15.65 -9.96
N TYR A 186 -17.66 -14.91 -8.89
CA TYR A 186 -17.34 -13.49 -8.87
C TYR A 186 -15.87 -13.31 -8.47
N GLY A 187 -15.03 -12.92 -9.41
CA GLY A 187 -13.63 -12.72 -9.13
C GLY A 187 -12.95 -13.95 -8.51
N CYS A 188 -12.19 -13.76 -7.45
CA CYS A 188 -11.57 -14.83 -6.67
C CYS A 188 -12.47 -15.39 -5.55
N GLY A 189 -13.77 -15.03 -5.49
CA GLY A 189 -14.68 -15.54 -4.46
C GLY A 189 -14.94 -17.05 -4.56
N GLN A 190 -15.01 -17.74 -3.43
CA GLN A 190 -15.38 -19.15 -3.37
C GLN A 190 -16.86 -19.34 -3.76
N LYS A 191 -17.17 -20.35 -4.59
CA LYS A 191 -18.56 -20.69 -4.94
C LYS A 191 -19.26 -21.40 -3.80
N TYR A 192 -20.58 -21.33 -3.76
CA TYR A 192 -21.40 -21.86 -2.66
C TYR A 192 -21.14 -23.33 -2.34
N ASN A 193 -21.07 -24.22 -3.31
CA ASN A 193 -20.84 -25.67 -3.11
C ASN A 193 -19.43 -26.11 -3.51
N GLU A 194 -18.47 -25.22 -3.51
CA GLU A 194 -17.09 -25.55 -3.89
C GLU A 194 -16.33 -26.10 -2.68
N SER A 195 -15.71 -27.29 -2.86
CA SER A 195 -14.82 -27.81 -1.83
C SER A 195 -13.63 -26.89 -1.60
N LEU A 196 -13.12 -26.87 -0.36
CA LEU A 196 -11.94 -26.09 -0.02
C LEU A 196 -10.75 -26.48 -0.89
N GLU A 197 -10.53 -27.77 -1.13
CA GLU A 197 -9.43 -28.28 -1.95
C GLU A 197 -9.47 -27.74 -3.39
N ASN A 198 -10.64 -27.76 -4.05
CA ASN A 198 -10.80 -27.22 -5.40
C ASN A 198 -10.61 -25.71 -5.44
N TYR A 199 -11.10 -25.02 -4.41
CA TYR A 199 -10.97 -23.58 -4.29
C TYR A 199 -9.50 -23.16 -4.05
N GLU A 200 -8.81 -23.83 -3.12
CA GLU A 200 -7.40 -23.62 -2.83
C GLU A 200 -6.53 -23.85 -4.06
N LYS A 201 -6.78 -24.96 -4.77
CA LYS A 201 -6.09 -25.27 -6.04
C LYS A 201 -6.28 -24.14 -7.05
N LEU A 202 -7.52 -23.66 -7.25
CA LEU A 202 -7.81 -22.59 -8.21
C LEU A 202 -7.06 -21.29 -7.87
N ILE A 203 -7.13 -20.85 -6.61
CA ILE A 203 -6.47 -19.60 -6.20
C ILE A 203 -4.96 -19.75 -6.31
N THR A 204 -4.41 -20.86 -5.85
CA THR A 204 -2.97 -21.13 -5.91
C THR A 204 -2.45 -21.16 -7.36
N GLU A 205 -3.18 -21.80 -8.28
CA GLU A 205 -2.81 -21.84 -9.71
C GLU A 205 -2.83 -20.45 -10.35
N ASP A 206 -3.86 -19.63 -10.08
CA ASP A 206 -3.96 -18.28 -10.63
C ASP A 206 -2.88 -17.34 -10.08
N VAL A 207 -2.66 -17.38 -8.77
CA VAL A 207 -1.64 -16.57 -8.09
C VAL A 207 -0.23 -16.95 -8.55
N ASN A 208 0.08 -18.26 -8.63
CA ASN A 208 1.38 -18.75 -9.11
C ASN A 208 1.61 -18.38 -10.58
N MET A 209 0.56 -18.42 -11.42
CA MET A 209 0.66 -17.98 -12.81
C MET A 209 0.99 -16.49 -12.89
N PHE A 210 0.34 -15.66 -12.09
CA PHE A 210 0.67 -14.23 -12.01
C PHE A 210 2.11 -14.02 -11.57
N GLN A 211 2.53 -14.67 -10.49
CA GLN A 211 3.88 -14.55 -9.94
C GLN A 211 4.94 -14.97 -10.95
N THR A 212 4.75 -16.12 -11.60
CA THR A 212 5.67 -16.60 -12.65
C THR A 212 5.78 -15.60 -13.79
N GLN A 213 4.65 -15.01 -14.21
CA GLN A 213 4.61 -14.10 -15.34
C GLN A 213 5.27 -12.76 -15.02
N ILE A 214 4.98 -12.17 -13.85
CA ILE A 214 5.57 -10.90 -13.46
C ILE A 214 7.07 -11.03 -13.21
N GLU A 215 7.53 -12.11 -12.61
CA GLU A 215 8.96 -12.38 -12.41
C GLU A 215 9.70 -12.60 -13.74
N ALA A 216 9.06 -13.25 -14.72
CA ALA A 216 9.65 -13.47 -16.04
C ALA A 216 9.75 -12.19 -16.89
N MET A 217 8.84 -11.25 -16.70
CA MET A 217 8.72 -10.01 -17.49
C MET A 217 9.31 -8.79 -16.80
N THR A 218 9.53 -8.88 -15.49
CA THR A 218 10.03 -7.78 -14.65
C THR A 218 10.89 -8.38 -13.53
N ASP A 219 11.62 -7.55 -12.78
CA ASP A 219 12.33 -7.98 -11.56
C ASP A 219 11.48 -7.75 -10.29
N LEU A 220 10.14 -7.74 -10.42
CA LEU A 220 9.23 -7.38 -9.33
C LEU A 220 8.66 -8.62 -8.63
N THR A 221 8.47 -8.51 -7.31
CA THR A 221 7.82 -9.54 -6.48
C THR A 221 6.68 -8.90 -5.69
N PRO A 222 5.43 -8.95 -6.19
CA PRO A 222 4.27 -8.43 -5.48
C PRO A 222 4.04 -9.12 -4.14
N THR A 223 3.78 -8.33 -3.12
CA THR A 223 3.51 -8.81 -1.74
C THR A 223 2.11 -8.46 -1.25
N THR A 224 1.35 -7.74 -2.06
CA THR A 224 -0.03 -7.36 -1.77
C THR A 224 -0.98 -7.92 -2.83
N PHE A 225 -2.13 -8.40 -2.39
CA PHE A 225 -3.17 -8.92 -3.27
C PHE A 225 -4.43 -8.06 -3.18
N THR A 226 -4.94 -7.60 -4.31
CA THR A 226 -6.20 -6.83 -4.40
C THR A 226 -7.31 -7.76 -4.85
N TYR A 227 -8.38 -7.87 -4.05
CA TYR A 227 -9.50 -8.76 -4.35
C TYR A 227 -10.37 -8.23 -5.49
N PRO A 228 -10.47 -8.92 -6.65
CA PRO A 228 -11.40 -8.54 -7.71
C PRO A 228 -12.83 -8.41 -7.19
N TYR A 229 -13.48 -7.28 -7.49
CA TYR A 229 -14.84 -6.94 -7.02
C TYR A 229 -14.97 -6.94 -5.48
N GLY A 230 -13.87 -6.93 -4.73
CA GLY A 230 -13.88 -7.06 -3.27
C GLY A 230 -14.42 -8.41 -2.77
N LYS A 231 -14.40 -9.47 -3.58
CA LYS A 231 -14.95 -10.79 -3.23
C LYS A 231 -13.88 -11.70 -2.66
N TYR A 232 -14.01 -12.02 -1.38
CA TYR A 232 -13.13 -12.91 -0.64
C TYR A 232 -13.86 -13.48 0.59
N ASN A 233 -13.26 -14.45 1.25
CA ASN A 233 -13.64 -14.98 2.55
C ASN A 233 -12.36 -15.38 3.34
N ASN A 234 -12.55 -15.93 4.54
CA ASN A 234 -11.41 -16.35 5.38
C ASN A 234 -10.53 -17.40 4.71
N ASN A 235 -11.09 -18.29 3.89
CA ASN A 235 -10.29 -19.27 3.14
C ASN A 235 -9.40 -18.59 2.10
N THR A 236 -9.93 -17.59 1.36
CA THR A 236 -9.15 -16.80 0.41
C THR A 236 -7.95 -16.16 1.09
N GLU A 237 -8.20 -15.52 2.22
CA GLU A 237 -7.16 -14.82 2.98
C GLU A 237 -6.10 -15.78 3.50
N GLN A 238 -6.50 -16.94 4.05
CA GLN A 238 -5.56 -17.94 4.53
C GLN A 238 -4.70 -18.54 3.42
N ILE A 239 -5.28 -18.79 2.24
CA ILE A 239 -4.52 -19.27 1.06
C ILE A 239 -3.46 -18.23 0.67
N LEU A 240 -3.84 -16.94 0.59
CA LEU A 240 -2.89 -15.87 0.24
C LEU A 240 -1.77 -15.70 1.26
N LYS A 241 -2.07 -15.82 2.56
CA LYS A 241 -1.06 -15.86 3.63
C LYS A 241 -0.08 -17.01 3.43
N ASN A 242 -0.57 -18.21 3.13
CA ASN A 242 0.25 -19.39 2.87
C ASN A 242 1.13 -19.24 1.61
N LEU A 243 0.66 -18.46 0.62
CA LEU A 243 1.41 -18.10 -0.59
C LEU A 243 2.40 -16.92 -0.38
N GLY A 244 2.51 -16.39 0.83
CA GLY A 244 3.49 -15.36 1.20
C GLY A 244 3.03 -13.92 1.00
N TYR A 245 1.78 -13.67 0.63
CA TYR A 245 1.24 -12.31 0.58
C TYR A 245 1.18 -11.71 2.00
N LYS A 246 1.64 -10.48 2.15
CA LYS A 246 1.74 -9.79 3.44
C LYS A 246 0.60 -8.81 3.70
N ALA A 247 -0.14 -8.47 2.66
CA ALA A 247 -1.28 -7.56 2.76
C ALA A 247 -2.34 -7.89 1.71
N THR A 248 -3.59 -7.49 1.98
CA THR A 248 -4.67 -7.57 0.99
C THR A 248 -5.54 -6.32 1.00
N LEU A 249 -6.00 -5.92 -0.20
CA LEU A 249 -6.87 -4.76 -0.41
C LEU A 249 -8.29 -5.21 -0.74
N SER A 250 -9.27 -4.71 0.01
CA SER A 250 -10.68 -4.99 -0.19
C SER A 250 -11.43 -3.80 -0.83
N CYS A 251 -12.73 -3.96 -1.08
CA CYS A 251 -13.64 -2.86 -1.45
C CYS A 251 -14.53 -2.42 -0.28
N GLN A 252 -14.19 -2.80 0.96
CA GLN A 252 -14.89 -2.31 2.13
C GLN A 252 -14.57 -0.82 2.32
N TYR A 253 -15.61 -0.03 2.55
CA TYR A 253 -15.46 1.41 2.72
C TYR A 253 -14.94 1.77 4.13
N GLY A 254 -13.96 2.67 4.21
CA GLY A 254 -13.46 3.23 5.46
C GLY A 254 -11.98 3.54 5.44
N VAL A 255 -11.49 4.01 6.59
CA VAL A 255 -10.06 4.26 6.87
C VAL A 255 -9.52 3.13 7.75
N ASN A 256 -8.25 2.82 7.59
CA ASN A 256 -7.57 1.79 8.36
C ASN A 256 -6.87 2.41 9.57
N LEU A 257 -6.96 1.74 10.71
CA LEU A 257 -6.16 2.01 11.90
C LEU A 257 -5.12 0.90 11.98
N ILE A 258 -3.86 1.27 11.83
CA ILE A 258 -2.73 0.34 11.71
C ILE A 258 -1.77 0.55 12.86
N GLY A 259 -1.58 -0.50 13.65
CA GLY A 259 -0.52 -0.62 14.64
C GLY A 259 0.67 -1.41 14.10
N ARG A 260 1.19 -2.34 14.91
CA ARG A 260 2.30 -3.22 14.51
C ARG A 260 1.86 -4.70 14.43
N ASN A 261 0.54 -4.94 14.31
CA ASN A 261 0.00 -6.29 14.17
C ASN A 261 -0.15 -6.65 12.67
N PRO A 262 0.56 -7.69 12.17
CA PRO A 262 0.46 -8.13 10.77
C PRO A 262 -0.96 -8.45 10.29
N GLU A 263 -1.84 -8.90 11.19
CA GLU A 263 -3.24 -9.21 10.84
C GLU A 263 -4.04 -7.96 10.38
N GLU A 264 -3.61 -6.77 10.77
CA GLU A 264 -4.25 -5.51 10.37
C GLU A 264 -4.02 -5.14 8.89
N LEU A 265 -3.09 -5.83 8.22
CA LEU A 265 -2.78 -5.63 6.81
C LEU A 265 -3.70 -6.43 5.86
N TYR A 266 -4.57 -7.30 6.40
CA TYR A 266 -5.45 -8.09 5.57
C TYR A 266 -6.87 -7.52 5.54
N GLY A 267 -7.46 -7.50 4.34
CA GLY A 267 -8.77 -6.92 4.10
C GLY A 267 -8.81 -5.39 4.23
N LEU A 268 -7.71 -4.69 3.96
CA LEU A 268 -7.61 -3.24 4.07
C LEU A 268 -8.75 -2.54 3.34
N LYS A 269 -9.39 -1.62 4.05
CA LYS A 269 -10.51 -0.82 3.56
C LYS A 269 -10.03 0.24 2.59
N ARG A 270 -10.84 0.52 1.57
CA ARG A 270 -10.55 1.55 0.57
C ARG A 270 -11.77 2.42 0.29
N MET A 271 -11.54 3.64 -0.13
CA MET A 271 -12.57 4.60 -0.48
C MET A 271 -12.53 4.86 -1.99
N CYS A 272 -13.60 4.48 -2.71
CA CYS A 272 -13.67 4.64 -4.17
C CYS A 272 -13.80 6.11 -4.56
N ARG A 273 -12.89 6.59 -5.40
CA ARG A 273 -12.89 7.94 -5.96
C ARG A 273 -13.78 8.00 -7.20
N SER A 274 -14.97 8.52 -7.03
CA SER A 274 -15.98 8.64 -8.10
C SER A 274 -15.99 10.04 -8.71
N HIS A 275 -16.45 10.15 -9.96
CA HIS A 275 -16.66 11.45 -10.62
C HIS A 275 -17.50 12.41 -9.76
N ASN A 276 -17.11 13.67 -9.69
CA ASN A 276 -17.73 14.72 -8.86
C ASN A 276 -17.76 14.48 -7.35
N HIS A 277 -16.99 13.52 -6.82
CA HIS A 277 -16.83 13.31 -5.39
C HIS A 277 -15.40 13.65 -4.98
N GLU A 278 -15.15 14.90 -4.67
CA GLU A 278 -13.82 15.45 -4.36
C GLU A 278 -13.08 14.65 -3.27
N ILE A 279 -11.77 14.47 -3.44
CA ILE A 279 -10.93 13.72 -2.51
C ILE A 279 -10.96 14.28 -1.09
N SER A 280 -11.04 15.60 -0.94
CA SER A 280 -11.17 16.31 0.35
C SER A 280 -12.37 15.82 1.16
N ARG A 281 -13.53 15.72 0.48
CA ARG A 281 -14.77 15.22 1.06
C ARG A 281 -14.69 13.74 1.36
N LEU A 282 -14.14 12.96 0.43
CA LEU A 282 -13.99 11.51 0.57
C LEU A 282 -13.11 11.14 1.78
N ILE A 283 -11.98 11.83 1.95
CA ILE A 283 -11.11 11.64 3.13
C ILE A 283 -11.85 12.00 4.42
N LYS A 284 -12.55 13.14 4.45
CA LYS A 284 -13.30 13.59 5.62
C LYS A 284 -14.37 12.56 6.01
N GLU A 285 -15.18 12.10 5.06
CA GLU A 285 -16.21 11.07 5.28
C GLU A 285 -15.60 9.76 5.77
N GLY A 286 -14.47 9.33 5.19
CA GLY A 286 -13.73 8.17 5.62
C GLY A 286 -13.22 8.28 7.05
N MET A 287 -12.62 9.41 7.42
CA MET A 287 -12.15 9.67 8.79
C MET A 287 -13.29 9.68 9.82
N GLU A 288 -14.49 10.08 9.42
CA GLU A 288 -15.67 10.02 10.29
C GLU A 288 -16.04 8.58 10.66
N THR A 289 -15.76 7.59 9.81
CA THR A 289 -16.01 6.18 10.14
C THR A 289 -15.23 5.70 11.37
N LEU A 290 -14.08 6.32 11.67
CA LEU A 290 -13.26 5.97 12.83
C LEU A 290 -13.92 6.34 14.17
N LYS A 291 -14.85 7.29 14.18
CA LYS A 291 -15.58 7.69 15.40
C LYS A 291 -16.46 6.56 15.96
N TYR A 292 -16.92 5.68 15.07
CA TYR A 292 -17.82 4.56 15.43
C TYR A 292 -17.06 3.28 15.84
N ILE A 293 -15.74 3.23 15.63
CA ILE A 293 -14.90 2.08 16.01
C ILE A 293 -14.44 2.19 17.49
N LYS A 294 -14.50 3.40 18.05
CA LYS A 294 -14.06 3.70 19.44
C LYS A 294 -15.14 3.53 20.50
N GLN A 295 -16.35 3.08 20.11
CA GLN A 295 -17.44 2.72 21.01
C GLN A 295 -17.60 1.19 21.08
#